data_500fcb86f4b9d63d6ad12f85c8e3e418
#
_entry.id   500fcb86f4b9d63d6ad12f85c8e3e418
#
_cell.length_a   1.000
_cell.length_b   1.000
_cell.length_c   1.000
_cell.angle_alpha   90.00
_cell.angle_beta   90.00
_cell.angle_gamma   90.00
#
_symmetry.space_group_name_H-M   'P 1'
#
loop_
_entity.id
_entity.type
_entity.pdbx_description
1 polymer ?
#
loop_
_entity_poly.entity_id
_entity_poly.type
_entity_poly.pdbx_seq_one_letter_code
_entity_poly.pdbx_strand_id
1 'polypeptide(L)'
;MDKKFEKIYEIAERNGWQVDCYYVENETKVCFSFEKYSPAGQDFYFSVSVPNEDDEDIFYNNVADAIYEYWEGFDVSYETYIWLDETGHGMNGAPNDMMDAYKDMKACEDMIHDLWLALEGKEKPTKTEEKPKQYVYEVFQSDAWHTTYNIAHRGCYLTLEDAVDAIITNGYFDEEEDLDYVRKHLLEYRQTPETGDINYEISATEVGSWDE
;
A
#
# COMPACT_ATOMS: atom_id res chain seq x y z
N MET A 1 14.08 34.98 -8.12
CA MET A 1 12.89 34.17 -7.91
C MET A 1 11.82 35.10 -7.34
N ASP A 2 10.58 34.98 -7.79
CA ASP A 2 9.50 35.84 -7.30
C ASP A 2 9.24 35.47 -5.81
N LYS A 3 9.11 36.50 -4.97
CA LYS A 3 9.02 36.34 -3.50
C LYS A 3 7.84 35.44 -3.07
N LYS A 4 6.73 35.48 -3.83
CA LYS A 4 5.54 34.68 -3.58
C LYS A 4 5.77 33.18 -3.77
N PHE A 5 6.84 32.75 -4.47
CA PHE A 5 7.17 31.34 -4.65
C PHE A 5 8.11 30.80 -3.55
N GLU A 6 8.89 31.68 -2.90
CA GLU A 6 9.92 31.27 -1.94
C GLU A 6 9.39 30.35 -0.86
N LYS A 7 8.24 30.71 -0.28
CA LYS A 7 7.62 29.91 0.81
C LYS A 7 7.22 28.49 0.34
N ILE A 8 6.72 28.35 -0.91
CA ILE A 8 6.33 27.06 -1.48
C ILE A 8 7.58 26.19 -1.69
N TYR A 9 8.63 26.78 -2.26
CA TYR A 9 9.91 26.10 -2.47
C TYR A 9 10.51 25.64 -1.14
N GLU A 10 10.63 26.53 -0.14
CA GLU A 10 11.21 26.20 1.16
C GLU A 10 10.48 25.02 1.85
N ILE A 11 9.14 25.01 1.78
CA ILE A 11 8.35 23.95 2.40
C ILE A 11 8.49 22.66 1.63
N ALA A 12 8.39 22.68 0.31
CA ALA A 12 8.48 21.49 -0.52
C ALA A 12 9.90 20.87 -0.46
N GLU A 13 10.95 21.66 -0.59
CA GLU A 13 12.34 21.19 -0.47
C GLU A 13 12.64 20.59 0.91
N ARG A 14 12.13 21.21 2.00
CA ARG A 14 12.25 20.66 3.36
C ARG A 14 11.58 19.30 3.50
N ASN A 15 10.55 19.04 2.70
CA ASN A 15 9.85 17.75 2.62
C ASN A 15 10.44 16.80 1.56
N GLY A 16 11.59 17.17 0.98
CA GLY A 16 12.36 16.34 0.06
C GLY A 16 11.84 16.34 -1.38
N TRP A 17 11.03 17.33 -1.76
CA TRP A 17 10.61 17.54 -3.13
C TRP A 17 11.58 18.45 -3.88
N GLN A 18 11.84 18.13 -5.13
CA GLN A 18 12.38 19.10 -6.10
C GLN A 18 11.20 19.82 -6.72
N VAL A 19 11.34 21.13 -6.90
CA VAL A 19 10.25 21.98 -7.39
C VAL A 19 10.73 22.84 -8.54
N ASP A 20 9.99 22.82 -9.62
CA ASP A 20 10.13 23.77 -10.72
C ASP A 20 8.82 24.53 -10.91
N CYS A 21 8.90 25.79 -11.34
CA CYS A 21 7.73 26.56 -11.73
C CYS A 21 7.95 27.32 -13.03
N TYR A 22 6.87 27.45 -13.79
CA TYR A 22 6.86 28.21 -15.03
C TYR A 22 5.50 28.86 -15.29
N TYR A 23 5.52 29.96 -16.01
CA TYR A 23 4.30 30.65 -16.41
C TYR A 23 3.65 29.99 -17.62
N VAL A 24 2.33 29.87 -17.61
CA VAL A 24 1.53 29.33 -18.70
C VAL A 24 0.42 30.30 -19.08
N GLU A 25 -0.22 30.07 -20.21
CA GLU A 25 -1.38 30.85 -20.70
C GLU A 25 -1.12 32.37 -20.70
N ASN A 26 -0.01 32.79 -21.29
CA ASN A 26 0.43 34.21 -21.33
C ASN A 26 0.56 34.84 -19.93
N GLU A 27 1.16 34.09 -18.99
CA GLU A 27 1.43 34.54 -17.63
C GLU A 27 0.18 34.70 -16.74
N THR A 28 -0.98 34.25 -17.19
CA THR A 28 -2.20 34.26 -16.36
C THR A 28 -2.25 33.13 -15.34
N LYS A 29 -1.44 32.08 -15.54
CA LYS A 29 -1.29 30.96 -14.63
C LYS A 29 0.17 30.65 -14.36
N VAL A 30 0.39 30.04 -13.21
CA VAL A 30 1.69 29.45 -12.82
C VAL A 30 1.50 27.96 -12.65
N CYS A 31 2.37 27.18 -13.28
CA CYS A 31 2.43 25.74 -13.10
C CYS A 31 3.60 25.41 -12.19
N PHE A 32 3.36 24.62 -11.15
CA PHE A 32 4.37 24.01 -10.30
C PHE A 32 4.48 22.53 -10.66
N SER A 33 5.70 22.05 -10.84
CA SER A 33 6.03 20.63 -10.95
C SER A 33 6.80 20.22 -9.70
N PHE A 34 6.33 19.15 -9.07
CA PHE A 34 6.92 18.56 -7.87
C PHE A 34 7.46 17.19 -8.23
N GLU A 35 8.76 16.95 -7.95
CA GLU A 35 9.43 15.69 -8.26
C GLU A 35 10.05 15.11 -6.99
N LYS A 36 9.91 13.81 -6.80
CA LYS A 36 10.49 13.07 -5.68
C LYS A 36 10.58 11.59 -6.00
N TYR A 37 11.65 10.94 -5.53
CA TYR A 37 11.70 9.48 -5.63
C TYR A 37 10.66 8.82 -4.75
N SER A 38 9.95 7.84 -5.31
CA SER A 38 9.11 6.94 -4.53
C SER A 38 9.95 6.07 -3.58
N PRO A 39 9.37 5.40 -2.58
CA PRO A 39 10.09 4.46 -1.74
C PRO A 39 10.76 3.32 -2.50
N ALA A 40 10.19 2.87 -3.61
CA ALA A 40 10.82 1.88 -4.49
C ALA A 40 11.89 2.48 -5.44
N GLY A 41 12.12 3.79 -5.38
CA GLY A 41 13.15 4.48 -6.17
C GLY A 41 12.71 4.87 -7.58
N GLN A 42 11.40 4.95 -7.83
CA GLN A 42 10.87 5.45 -9.09
C GLN A 42 10.81 6.98 -9.10
N ASP A 43 11.00 7.59 -10.27
CA ASP A 43 10.84 9.03 -10.47
C ASP A 43 9.35 9.38 -10.44
N PHE A 44 8.87 9.83 -9.28
CA PHE A 44 7.49 10.26 -9.11
C PHE A 44 7.39 11.77 -9.26
N TYR A 45 6.45 12.24 -10.06
CA TYR A 45 6.18 13.66 -10.25
C TYR A 45 4.68 13.93 -10.43
N PHE A 46 4.28 15.13 -10.07
CA PHE A 46 2.97 15.67 -10.38
C PHE A 46 3.05 17.19 -10.60
N SER A 47 2.02 17.76 -11.21
CA SER A 47 1.99 19.20 -11.48
C SER A 47 0.61 19.79 -11.16
N VAL A 48 0.62 21.00 -10.64
CA VAL A 48 -0.59 21.79 -10.39
C VAL A 48 -0.48 23.14 -11.07
N SER A 49 -1.59 23.68 -11.58
CA SER A 49 -1.64 24.99 -12.22
C SER A 49 -2.65 25.88 -11.50
N VAL A 50 -2.21 27.06 -11.09
CA VAL A 50 -3.00 28.01 -10.34
C VAL A 50 -3.03 29.38 -11.04
N PRO A 51 -4.07 30.22 -10.82
CA PRO A 51 -4.08 31.60 -11.28
C PRO A 51 -2.86 32.38 -10.76
N ASN A 52 -2.29 33.24 -11.62
CA ASN A 52 -1.19 34.10 -11.25
C ASN A 52 -1.67 35.31 -10.47
N GLU A 53 -1.96 35.14 -9.19
CA GLU A 53 -2.46 36.21 -8.31
C GLU A 53 -1.31 37.09 -7.80
N ASP A 54 -1.56 38.40 -7.65
CA ASP A 54 -0.60 39.34 -7.09
C ASP A 54 -0.55 39.26 -5.55
N ASP A 55 -1.64 38.87 -4.89
CA ASP A 55 -1.73 38.68 -3.47
C ASP A 55 -1.04 37.37 -3.06
N GLU A 56 0.01 37.49 -2.25
CA GLU A 56 0.86 36.35 -1.85
C GLU A 56 0.08 35.29 -1.05
N ASP A 57 -0.87 35.70 -0.20
CA ASP A 57 -1.65 34.77 0.63
C ASP A 57 -2.69 34.03 -0.22
N ILE A 58 -3.38 34.74 -1.13
CA ILE A 58 -4.33 34.13 -2.07
C ILE A 58 -3.59 33.15 -2.98
N PHE A 59 -2.44 33.56 -3.52
CA PHE A 59 -1.65 32.70 -4.39
C PHE A 59 -1.20 31.42 -3.67
N TYR A 60 -0.68 31.58 -2.44
CA TYR A 60 -0.24 30.46 -1.62
C TYR A 60 -1.38 29.46 -1.32
N ASN A 61 -2.54 29.97 -0.93
CA ASN A 61 -3.70 29.13 -0.65
C ASN A 61 -4.18 28.40 -1.92
N ASN A 62 -4.20 29.07 -3.08
CA ASN A 62 -4.54 28.44 -4.35
C ASN A 62 -3.61 27.26 -4.68
N VAL A 63 -2.31 27.35 -4.36
CA VAL A 63 -1.36 26.24 -4.57
C VAL A 63 -1.66 25.09 -3.59
N ALA A 64 -1.90 25.39 -2.32
CA ALA A 64 -2.24 24.38 -1.33
C ALA A 64 -3.55 23.65 -1.69
N ASP A 65 -4.59 24.40 -2.09
CA ASP A 65 -5.87 23.84 -2.52
C ASP A 65 -5.71 22.97 -3.78
N ALA A 66 -4.92 23.41 -4.76
CA ALA A 66 -4.67 22.64 -5.99
C ALA A 66 -3.93 21.32 -5.71
N ILE A 67 -3.00 21.29 -4.74
CA ILE A 67 -2.33 20.06 -4.30
C ILE A 67 -3.32 19.15 -3.58
N TYR A 68 -4.21 19.70 -2.76
CA TYR A 68 -5.28 18.96 -2.10
C TYR A 68 -6.22 18.30 -3.11
N GLU A 69 -6.70 19.07 -4.11
CA GLU A 69 -7.55 18.56 -5.18
C GLU A 69 -6.86 17.45 -5.99
N TYR A 70 -5.54 17.60 -6.24
CA TYR A 70 -4.76 16.56 -6.92
C TYR A 70 -4.71 15.28 -6.07
N TRP A 71 -4.46 15.42 -4.76
CA TRP A 71 -4.44 14.27 -3.84
C TRP A 71 -5.82 13.59 -3.73
N GLU A 72 -6.92 14.33 -3.60
CA GLU A 72 -8.27 13.75 -3.56
C GLU A 72 -8.64 13.01 -4.87
N GLY A 73 -8.11 13.48 -5.98
CA GLY A 73 -8.31 12.85 -7.30
C GLY A 73 -7.31 11.74 -7.62
N PHE A 74 -6.33 11.44 -6.75
CA PHE A 74 -5.30 10.46 -7.02
C PHE A 74 -5.85 9.03 -6.91
N ASP A 75 -5.98 8.36 -8.06
CA ASP A 75 -6.43 6.97 -8.12
C ASP A 75 -5.22 6.02 -8.11
N VAL A 76 -4.91 5.47 -6.93
CA VAL A 76 -3.78 4.56 -6.73
C VAL A 76 -3.82 3.37 -7.69
N SER A 77 -5.00 2.83 -7.98
CA SER A 77 -5.13 1.67 -8.87
C SER A 77 -4.81 2.03 -10.31
N TYR A 78 -5.30 3.19 -10.78
CA TYR A 78 -5.02 3.69 -12.12
C TYR A 78 -3.54 4.07 -12.27
N GLU A 79 -2.98 4.79 -11.31
CA GLU A 79 -1.56 5.18 -11.30
C GLU A 79 -0.65 3.96 -11.27
N THR A 80 -0.98 2.94 -10.48
CA THR A 80 -0.26 1.65 -10.50
C THR A 80 -0.25 1.05 -11.90
N TYR A 81 -1.39 1.04 -12.57
CA TYR A 81 -1.51 0.45 -13.91
C TYR A 81 -0.63 1.16 -14.95
N ILE A 82 -0.59 2.50 -14.95
CA ILE A 82 0.21 3.26 -15.91
C ILE A 82 1.72 3.23 -15.61
N TRP A 83 2.12 2.89 -14.39
CA TRP A 83 3.53 2.74 -13.99
C TRP A 83 4.09 1.34 -14.23
N LEU A 84 3.26 0.38 -14.67
CA LEU A 84 3.72 -0.96 -15.05
C LEU A 84 4.18 -0.97 -16.51
N ASP A 85 5.26 -1.69 -16.75
CA ASP A 85 5.70 -2.02 -18.11
C ASP A 85 4.86 -3.19 -18.72
N GLU A 86 5.15 -3.57 -19.95
CA GLU A 86 4.47 -4.66 -20.65
C GLU A 86 4.63 -6.03 -19.96
N THR A 87 5.58 -6.17 -19.04
CA THR A 87 5.85 -7.42 -18.30
C THR A 87 5.20 -7.44 -16.92
N GLY A 88 4.55 -6.33 -16.50
CA GLY A 88 3.93 -6.17 -15.20
C GLY A 88 4.89 -5.76 -14.09
N HIS A 89 6.07 -5.24 -14.45
CA HIS A 89 7.03 -4.65 -13.51
C HIS A 89 6.96 -3.13 -13.57
N GLY A 90 7.51 -2.44 -12.57
CA GLY A 90 7.65 -0.99 -12.60
C GLY A 90 8.54 -0.53 -13.77
N MET A 91 8.21 0.61 -14.38
CA MET A 91 8.86 1.11 -15.60
C MET A 91 10.39 1.25 -15.49
N ASN A 92 10.92 1.47 -14.31
CA ASN A 92 12.37 1.57 -14.05
C ASN A 92 12.96 0.29 -13.46
N GLY A 93 12.25 -0.86 -13.58
CA GLY A 93 12.68 -2.15 -13.08
C GLY A 93 12.42 -2.38 -11.58
N ALA A 94 11.80 -1.42 -10.91
CA ALA A 94 11.29 -1.53 -9.54
C ALA A 94 9.93 -0.83 -9.49
N PRO A 95 8.95 -1.35 -8.74
CA PRO A 95 8.93 -2.63 -8.02
C PRO A 95 8.85 -3.87 -8.93
N ASN A 96 9.10 -5.04 -8.34
CA ASN A 96 9.21 -6.28 -9.11
C ASN A 96 7.87 -6.92 -9.49
N ASP A 97 6.77 -6.51 -8.87
CA ASP A 97 5.44 -7.04 -9.15
C ASP A 97 4.34 -5.98 -8.93
N MET A 98 3.12 -6.31 -9.38
CA MET A 98 1.96 -5.41 -9.31
C MET A 98 1.60 -5.01 -7.87
N MET A 99 1.73 -5.90 -6.90
CA MET A 99 1.38 -5.60 -5.51
C MET A 99 2.37 -4.63 -4.89
N ASP A 100 3.64 -4.77 -5.20
CA ASP A 100 4.66 -3.84 -4.74
C ASP A 100 4.56 -2.50 -5.46
N ALA A 101 4.17 -2.48 -6.74
CA ALA A 101 3.85 -1.26 -7.47
C ALA A 101 2.64 -0.53 -6.83
N TYR A 102 1.60 -1.26 -6.44
CA TYR A 102 0.45 -0.69 -5.75
C TYR A 102 0.83 -0.08 -4.39
N LYS A 103 1.66 -0.77 -3.60
CA LYS A 103 2.16 -0.25 -2.31
C LYS A 103 3.00 1.01 -2.50
N ASP A 104 3.83 1.04 -3.56
CA ASP A 104 4.65 2.20 -3.89
C ASP A 104 3.80 3.39 -4.31
N MET A 105 2.79 3.19 -5.16
CA MET A 105 1.84 4.24 -5.54
C MET A 105 0.98 4.73 -4.36
N LYS A 106 0.61 3.85 -3.43
CA LYS A 106 -0.04 4.24 -2.19
C LYS A 106 0.86 5.13 -1.32
N ALA A 107 2.14 4.83 -1.28
CA ALA A 107 3.11 5.69 -0.60
C ALA A 107 3.31 7.05 -1.32
N CYS A 108 3.21 7.08 -2.65
CA CYS A 108 3.21 8.34 -3.41
C CYS A 108 1.97 9.20 -3.09
N GLU A 109 0.79 8.61 -2.97
CA GLU A 109 -0.42 9.31 -2.50
C GLU A 109 -0.19 9.92 -1.09
N ASP A 110 0.38 9.16 -0.17
CA ASP A 110 0.75 9.65 1.17
C ASP A 110 1.76 10.80 1.10
N MET A 111 2.73 10.77 0.16
CA MET A 111 3.71 11.85 -0.03
C MET A 111 3.06 13.15 -0.51
N ILE A 112 2.05 13.09 -1.40
CA ILE A 112 1.30 14.26 -1.86
C ILE A 112 0.53 14.88 -0.68
N HIS A 113 -0.16 14.03 0.09
CA HIS A 113 -0.90 14.45 1.28
C HIS A 113 0.00 15.11 2.33
N ASP A 114 1.18 14.54 2.57
CA ASP A 114 2.19 15.08 3.48
C ASP A 114 2.66 16.47 3.03
N LEU A 115 2.84 16.69 1.72
CA LEU A 115 3.21 18.00 1.18
C LEU A 115 2.10 19.03 1.42
N TRP A 116 0.85 18.66 1.16
CA TRP A 116 -0.30 19.53 1.46
C TRP A 116 -0.36 19.89 2.95
N LEU A 117 -0.24 18.90 3.86
CA LEU A 117 -0.23 19.16 5.30
C LEU A 117 0.89 20.12 5.71
N ALA A 118 2.08 19.99 5.11
CA ALA A 118 3.20 20.88 5.37
C ALA A 118 2.94 22.31 4.89
N LEU A 119 2.27 22.49 3.75
CA LEU A 119 1.85 23.80 3.25
C LEU A 119 0.79 24.44 4.17
N GLU A 120 -0.16 23.67 4.67
CA GLU A 120 -1.15 24.11 5.63
C GLU A 120 -0.61 24.39 7.03
N GLY A 121 0.68 24.11 7.29
CA GLY A 121 1.27 24.19 8.63
C GLY A 121 0.69 23.19 9.61
N LYS A 122 0.06 22.14 9.12
CA LYS A 122 -0.48 21.04 9.91
C LYS A 122 0.63 20.03 10.17
N GLU A 123 0.73 19.54 11.38
CA GLU A 123 1.61 18.40 11.67
C GLU A 123 1.10 17.17 10.91
N LYS A 124 2.04 16.39 10.35
CA LYS A 124 1.68 15.05 9.87
C LYS A 124 0.89 14.37 10.97
N PRO A 125 -0.29 13.81 10.66
CA PRO A 125 -0.91 12.93 11.62
C PRO A 125 0.17 11.91 11.97
N THR A 126 0.60 11.92 13.23
CA THR A 126 1.51 10.89 13.73
C THR A 126 0.88 9.60 13.23
N LYS A 127 1.56 8.83 12.35
CA LYS A 127 1.04 7.51 11.96
C LYS A 127 0.69 6.91 13.29
N THR A 128 -0.60 6.87 13.61
CA THR A 128 -1.10 6.11 14.76
C THR A 128 -0.51 4.76 14.45
N GLU A 129 0.47 4.30 15.25
CA GLU A 129 1.03 2.97 15.07
C GLU A 129 -0.20 2.12 14.87
N GLU A 130 -0.40 1.63 13.65
CA GLU A 130 -1.53 0.74 13.38
C GLU A 130 -1.36 -0.30 14.46
N LYS A 131 -2.32 -0.39 15.37
CA LYS A 131 -2.26 -1.41 16.40
C LYS A 131 -1.98 -2.68 15.65
N PRO A 132 -0.94 -3.44 16.01
CA PRO A 132 -0.54 -4.59 15.24
C PRO A 132 -1.80 -5.40 14.97
N LYS A 133 -2.12 -5.56 13.69
CA LYS A 133 -3.33 -6.25 13.27
C LYS A 133 -3.33 -7.60 13.95
N GLN A 134 -4.34 -7.85 14.78
CA GLN A 134 -4.50 -9.14 15.43
C GLN A 134 -5.30 -10.02 14.49
N TYR A 135 -4.78 -11.21 14.25
CA TYR A 135 -5.45 -12.21 13.45
C TYR A 135 -5.90 -13.36 14.32
N VAL A 136 -7.02 -13.95 13.97
CA VAL A 136 -7.43 -15.30 14.42
C VAL A 136 -7.21 -16.24 13.26
N TYR A 137 -6.52 -17.32 13.52
CA TYR A 137 -6.23 -18.38 12.56
C TYR A 137 -7.19 -19.53 12.79
N GLU A 138 -8.06 -19.80 11.83
CA GLU A 138 -9.06 -20.86 11.89
C GLU A 138 -8.58 -22.06 11.07
N VAL A 139 -8.54 -23.22 11.70
CA VAL A 139 -8.13 -24.46 11.06
C VAL A 139 -9.35 -25.19 10.54
N PHE A 140 -9.35 -25.49 9.26
CA PHE A 140 -10.34 -26.31 8.59
C PHE A 140 -9.70 -27.62 8.11
N GLN A 141 -10.46 -28.70 8.21
CA GLN A 141 -10.12 -29.98 7.63
C GLN A 141 -11.13 -30.30 6.55
N SER A 142 -10.67 -30.77 5.40
CA SER A 142 -11.51 -31.25 4.30
C SER A 142 -11.01 -32.59 3.80
N ASP A 143 -11.85 -33.27 2.99
CA ASP A 143 -11.38 -34.39 2.18
C ASP A 143 -10.56 -33.92 0.99
N ALA A 144 -9.89 -34.85 0.30
CA ALA A 144 -9.07 -34.57 -0.89
C ALA A 144 -9.82 -33.86 -2.03
N TRP A 145 -11.15 -33.89 -2.00
CA TRP A 145 -12.02 -33.30 -3.01
C TRP A 145 -12.56 -31.94 -2.63
N HIS A 146 -12.21 -31.41 -1.45
CA HIS A 146 -12.73 -30.15 -0.88
C HIS A 146 -14.25 -30.03 -0.97
N THR A 147 -14.96 -31.14 -0.73
CA THR A 147 -16.41 -31.13 -0.84
C THR A 147 -17.03 -30.32 0.29
N THR A 148 -17.95 -29.41 -0.04
CA THR A 148 -18.58 -28.48 0.90
C THR A 148 -19.24 -29.20 2.11
N TYR A 149 -19.57 -30.46 1.96
CA TYR A 149 -20.21 -31.25 3.03
C TYR A 149 -19.22 -31.89 4.03
N ASN A 150 -17.93 -31.93 3.67
CA ASN A 150 -16.89 -32.60 4.47
C ASN A 150 -15.86 -31.59 5.06
N ILE A 151 -16.20 -30.31 5.09
CA ILE A 151 -15.38 -29.31 5.76
C ILE A 151 -15.70 -29.31 7.25
N ALA A 152 -14.73 -29.59 8.10
CA ALA A 152 -14.83 -29.55 9.54
C ALA A 152 -13.93 -28.45 10.11
N HIS A 153 -14.50 -27.52 10.87
CA HIS A 153 -13.75 -26.56 11.67
C HIS A 153 -13.06 -27.28 12.83
N ARG A 154 -11.74 -27.11 12.98
CA ARG A 154 -10.92 -27.84 13.96
C ARG A 154 -10.42 -26.97 15.11
N GLY A 155 -10.43 -25.66 14.97
CA GLY A 155 -10.07 -24.75 16.05
C GLY A 155 -9.71 -23.35 15.57
N CYS A 156 -9.55 -22.45 16.54
CA CYS A 156 -9.11 -21.09 16.35
C CYS A 156 -7.86 -20.84 17.19
N TYR A 157 -6.87 -20.17 16.62
CA TYR A 157 -5.58 -19.92 17.23
C TYR A 157 -5.21 -18.45 17.09
N LEU A 158 -4.37 -17.94 18.00
CA LEU A 158 -3.93 -16.55 17.99
C LEU A 158 -2.67 -16.32 17.16
N THR A 159 -1.93 -17.38 16.84
CA THR A 159 -0.76 -17.32 15.98
C THR A 159 -0.84 -18.38 14.89
N LEU A 160 -0.17 -18.12 13.76
CA LEU A 160 -0.07 -19.11 12.68
C LEU A 160 0.70 -20.35 13.15
N GLU A 161 1.75 -20.16 13.95
CA GLU A 161 2.56 -21.24 14.51
C GLU A 161 1.73 -22.18 15.37
N ASP A 162 0.87 -21.66 16.26
CA ASP A 162 0.00 -22.48 17.10
C ASP A 162 -1.00 -23.27 16.27
N ALA A 163 -1.55 -22.67 15.20
CA ALA A 163 -2.45 -23.35 14.28
C ALA A 163 -1.74 -24.49 13.53
N VAL A 164 -0.52 -24.26 13.06
CA VAL A 164 0.32 -25.25 12.39
C VAL A 164 0.69 -26.37 13.37
N ASP A 165 1.12 -26.05 14.60
CA ASP A 165 1.47 -27.02 15.63
C ASP A 165 0.28 -27.92 15.98
N ALA A 166 -0.93 -27.35 16.03
CA ALA A 166 -2.15 -28.10 16.28
C ALA A 166 -2.45 -29.08 15.15
N ILE A 167 -2.25 -28.70 13.89
CA ILE A 167 -2.39 -29.57 12.72
C ILE A 167 -1.38 -30.71 12.78
N ILE A 168 -0.09 -30.40 12.96
CA ILE A 168 0.98 -31.40 13.01
C ILE A 168 0.78 -32.40 14.16
N THR A 169 0.26 -31.92 15.32
CA THR A 169 0.11 -32.76 16.50
C THR A 169 -1.18 -33.63 16.47
N ASN A 170 -2.27 -33.10 15.92
CA ASN A 170 -3.59 -33.74 16.01
C ASN A 170 -4.17 -34.12 14.63
N GLY A 171 -3.48 -33.78 13.55
CA GLY A 171 -3.88 -34.10 12.18
C GLY A 171 -3.71 -35.59 11.88
N TYR A 172 -4.37 -36.01 10.82
CA TYR A 172 -4.23 -37.37 10.27
C TYR A 172 -3.22 -37.29 9.11
N PHE A 173 -2.08 -37.94 9.32
CA PHE A 173 -1.00 -38.05 8.34
C PHE A 173 -0.59 -39.52 8.22
N ASP A 174 -0.19 -39.92 7.03
CA ASP A 174 0.33 -41.26 6.80
C ASP A 174 1.72 -41.42 7.43
N GLU A 175 2.10 -42.63 7.84
CA GLU A 175 3.40 -42.92 8.48
C GLU A 175 4.62 -42.55 7.60
N GLU A 176 4.41 -42.42 6.28
CA GLU A 176 5.44 -42.10 5.32
C GLU A 176 5.55 -40.58 5.04
N GLU A 177 4.63 -39.76 5.58
CA GLU A 177 4.64 -38.31 5.37
C GLU A 177 5.77 -37.62 6.13
N ASP A 178 6.50 -36.76 5.43
CA ASP A 178 7.50 -35.87 6.00
C ASP A 178 6.81 -34.67 6.70
N LEU A 179 6.60 -34.79 8.01
CA LEU A 179 5.91 -33.76 8.81
C LEU A 179 6.69 -32.44 8.84
N ASP A 180 8.01 -32.44 8.68
CA ASP A 180 8.79 -31.20 8.59
C ASP A 180 8.51 -30.47 7.27
N TYR A 181 8.36 -31.21 6.19
CA TYR A 181 7.94 -30.65 4.90
C TYR A 181 6.50 -30.12 4.97
N VAL A 182 5.56 -30.89 5.55
CA VAL A 182 4.16 -30.46 5.74
C VAL A 182 4.11 -29.18 6.58
N ARG A 183 4.86 -29.12 7.68
CA ARG A 183 4.97 -27.94 8.54
C ARG A 183 5.42 -26.70 7.76
N LYS A 184 6.51 -26.82 7.00
CA LYS A 184 7.03 -25.73 6.20
C LYS A 184 6.00 -25.27 5.17
N HIS A 185 5.31 -26.19 4.52
CA HIS A 185 4.29 -25.90 3.52
C HIS A 185 3.10 -25.16 4.15
N LEU A 186 2.63 -25.57 5.33
CA LEU A 186 1.56 -24.89 6.07
C LEU A 186 1.94 -23.46 6.47
N LEU A 187 3.18 -23.24 6.91
CA LEU A 187 3.67 -21.90 7.26
C LEU A 187 3.74 -20.98 6.03
N GLU A 188 4.06 -21.52 4.87
CA GLU A 188 4.24 -20.74 3.62
C GLU A 188 2.91 -20.52 2.88
N TYR A 189 2.10 -21.58 2.72
CA TYR A 189 0.91 -21.58 1.87
C TYR A 189 -0.41 -21.68 2.65
N ARG A 190 -0.38 -21.88 3.98
CA ARG A 190 -1.55 -22.07 4.86
C ARG A 190 -2.45 -23.24 4.51
N GLN A 191 -1.92 -24.21 3.77
CA GLN A 191 -2.59 -25.46 3.42
C GLN A 191 -1.61 -26.61 3.39
N THR A 192 -2.09 -27.84 3.60
CA THR A 192 -1.27 -29.04 3.43
C THR A 192 -0.94 -29.27 1.96
N PRO A 193 0.19 -29.94 1.63
CA PRO A 193 0.43 -30.42 0.27
C PRO A 193 -0.75 -31.33 -0.18
N GLU A 194 -1.08 -31.32 -1.46
CA GLU A 194 -2.13 -32.19 -2.05
C GLU A 194 -1.63 -33.65 -2.19
N THR A 195 -1.35 -34.31 -1.08
CA THR A 195 -0.74 -35.66 -1.10
C THR A 195 -1.56 -36.71 -0.38
N GLY A 196 -2.58 -36.32 0.41
CA GLY A 196 -3.35 -37.23 1.26
C GLY A 196 -4.86 -37.20 1.00
N ASP A 197 -5.57 -38.14 1.65
CA ASP A 197 -7.03 -38.20 1.62
C ASP A 197 -7.67 -37.06 2.47
N ILE A 198 -6.88 -36.43 3.32
CA ILE A 198 -7.32 -35.35 4.22
C ILE A 198 -6.42 -34.15 4.03
N ASN A 199 -7.05 -32.98 3.81
CA ASN A 199 -6.36 -31.71 3.70
C ASN A 199 -6.68 -30.79 4.88
N TYR A 200 -5.70 -29.97 5.28
CA TYR A 200 -5.87 -28.91 6.26
C TYR A 200 -5.60 -27.56 5.62
N GLU A 201 -6.45 -26.60 5.95
CA GLU A 201 -6.35 -25.22 5.51
C GLU A 201 -6.44 -24.29 6.71
N ILE A 202 -5.66 -23.20 6.69
CA ILE A 202 -5.66 -22.16 7.72
C ILE A 202 -6.17 -20.86 7.10
N SER A 203 -7.36 -20.43 7.52
CA SER A 203 -7.89 -19.10 7.22
C SER A 203 -7.41 -18.10 8.27
N ALA A 204 -7.09 -16.88 7.85
CA ALA A 204 -6.70 -15.79 8.75
C ALA A 204 -7.73 -14.67 8.67
N THR A 205 -8.40 -14.39 9.78
CA THR A 205 -9.39 -13.31 9.89
C THR A 205 -8.86 -12.23 10.82
N GLU A 206 -8.85 -10.97 10.34
CA GLU A 206 -8.45 -9.82 11.15
C GLU A 206 -9.50 -9.55 12.24
N VAL A 207 -9.05 -9.45 13.51
CA VAL A 207 -9.94 -9.18 14.65
C VAL A 207 -10.49 -7.76 14.54
N GLY A 208 -11.83 -7.66 14.47
CA GLY A 208 -12.52 -6.37 14.38
C GLY A 208 -12.83 -5.92 12.95
N SER A 209 -12.45 -6.69 11.91
CA SER A 209 -12.98 -6.48 10.56
C SER A 209 -14.40 -7.06 10.50
N TRP A 210 -15.34 -6.25 10.02
CA TRP A 210 -16.65 -6.72 9.60
C TRP A 210 -16.64 -6.67 8.09
N ASP A 211 -16.83 -7.82 7.46
CA ASP A 211 -17.06 -7.85 6.02
C ASP A 211 -18.39 -7.11 5.76
N GLU A 212 -18.34 -5.94 5.08
CA GLU A 212 -19.50 -5.22 4.60
C GLU A 212 -20.01 -5.79 3.27
#